data_a5d929abfff8d2045393a6b0b7571a8a
#
_entry.id   a5d929abfff8d2045393a6b0b7571a8a
#
_cell.length_a   1.000
_cell.length_b   1.000
_cell.length_c   1.000
_cell.angle_alpha   90.00
_cell.angle_beta   90.00
_cell.angle_gamma   90.00
#
_symmetry.space_group_name_H-M   'P 1'
#
loop_
_entity.id
_entity.type
_entity.pdbx_description
1 polymer ?
#
loop_
_entity_poly.entity_id
_entity_poly.type
_entity_poly.pdbx_seq_one_letter_code
_entity_poly.pdbx_strand_id
1 'polypeptide(L)'
;YWIYTTLFSSLILNDKKLLQKNLDNSKKIIHKFNKNIFHCYDKDHKEVDVFLEDYVYFSLLLITLYELNHDMPALKNCEIKMRETWDLFYNDEYKLLQKNPKLNNDLFVNPIDIFDVNIPNGNSIFLLVCNKLKNVTNDKYWDEKIDLLSKSCNSYINFNFSQMFSYLKILDICEKNITITLHGRK
;
A
#
# COMPACT_ATOMS: atom_id res chain seq x y z
N TYR A 1 0.29 -1.67 -8.81
CA TYR A 1 -1.17 -1.50 -8.93
C TYR A 1 -1.79 -2.52 -9.88
N TRP A 2 -1.39 -2.54 -11.16
CA TRP A 2 -2.01 -3.41 -12.18
C TRP A 2 -2.08 -4.89 -11.78
N ILE A 3 -1.02 -5.47 -11.21
CA ILE A 3 -1.04 -6.86 -10.77
C ILE A 3 -2.02 -7.09 -9.61
N TYR A 4 -2.09 -6.17 -8.66
CA TYR A 4 -3.09 -6.22 -7.60
C TYR A 4 -4.52 -6.24 -8.16
N THR A 5 -4.83 -5.32 -9.08
CA THR A 5 -6.18 -5.25 -9.68
C THR A 5 -6.53 -6.49 -10.50
N THR A 6 -5.57 -7.05 -11.24
CA THR A 6 -5.83 -8.28 -12.02
C THR A 6 -5.96 -9.53 -11.15
N LEU A 7 -5.23 -9.62 -10.03
CA LEU A 7 -5.44 -10.66 -9.00
C LEU A 7 -6.87 -10.58 -8.45
N PHE A 8 -7.27 -9.39 -8.01
CA PHE A 8 -8.60 -9.17 -7.45
C PHE A 8 -9.71 -9.45 -8.46
N SER A 9 -9.54 -9.01 -9.70
CA SER A 9 -10.50 -9.30 -10.79
C SER A 9 -10.62 -10.80 -11.07
N SER A 10 -9.52 -11.55 -11.06
CA SER A 10 -9.55 -13.01 -11.28
C SER A 10 -10.30 -13.75 -10.18
N LEU A 11 -10.25 -13.25 -8.94
CA LEU A 11 -11.06 -13.79 -7.84
C LEU A 11 -12.54 -13.52 -8.04
N ILE A 12 -12.93 -12.29 -8.37
CA ILE A 12 -14.33 -11.91 -8.60
C ILE A 12 -14.91 -12.71 -9.76
N LEU A 13 -14.17 -12.87 -10.85
CA LEU A 13 -14.59 -13.61 -12.04
C LEU A 13 -14.50 -15.12 -11.84
N ASN A 14 -13.98 -15.60 -10.73
CA ASN A 14 -13.73 -17.02 -10.44
C ASN A 14 -12.92 -17.73 -11.57
N ASP A 15 -12.03 -16.99 -12.23
CA ASP A 15 -11.16 -17.51 -13.29
C ASP A 15 -9.86 -18.07 -12.71
N LYS A 16 -9.85 -19.38 -12.46
CA LYS A 16 -8.71 -20.09 -11.88
C LYS A 16 -7.43 -20.00 -12.73
N LYS A 17 -7.56 -19.98 -14.07
CA LYS A 17 -6.40 -19.90 -14.97
C LYS A 17 -5.77 -18.52 -14.92
N LEU A 18 -6.60 -17.48 -14.95
CA LEU A 18 -6.14 -16.10 -14.79
C LEU A 18 -5.54 -15.86 -13.42
N LEU A 19 -6.15 -16.40 -12.36
CA LEU A 19 -5.64 -16.31 -10.99
C LEU A 19 -4.23 -16.93 -10.90
N GLN A 20 -4.05 -18.15 -11.41
CA GLN A 20 -2.74 -18.81 -11.38
C GLN A 20 -1.67 -18.00 -12.12
N LYS A 21 -1.99 -17.49 -13.32
CA LYS A 21 -1.09 -16.63 -14.08
C LYS A 21 -0.68 -15.37 -13.30
N ASN A 22 -1.64 -14.74 -12.62
CA ASN A 22 -1.38 -13.53 -11.83
C ASN A 22 -0.58 -13.84 -10.57
N LEU A 23 -0.78 -14.97 -9.91
CA LEU A 23 0.05 -15.44 -8.81
C LEU A 23 1.51 -15.65 -9.24
N ASP A 24 1.73 -16.27 -10.40
CA ASP A 24 3.10 -16.50 -10.93
C ASP A 24 3.78 -15.18 -11.30
N ASN A 25 3.06 -14.23 -11.86
CA ASN A 25 3.57 -12.88 -12.13
C ASN A 25 3.89 -12.14 -10.82
N SER A 26 3.06 -12.28 -9.79
CA SER A 26 3.31 -11.70 -8.47
C SER A 26 4.60 -12.21 -7.85
N LYS A 27 4.86 -13.52 -7.92
CA LYS A 27 6.14 -14.13 -7.45
C LYS A 27 7.37 -13.56 -8.16
N LYS A 28 7.28 -13.35 -9.48
CA LYS A 28 8.37 -12.74 -10.26
C LYS A 28 8.66 -11.31 -9.81
N ILE A 29 7.62 -10.52 -9.58
CA ILE A 29 7.75 -9.14 -9.10
C ILE A 29 8.34 -9.11 -7.69
N ILE A 30 7.83 -9.94 -6.78
CA ILE A 30 8.37 -10.02 -5.43
C ILE A 30 9.85 -10.40 -5.47
N HIS A 31 10.22 -11.40 -6.26
CA HIS A 31 11.62 -11.79 -6.40
C HIS A 31 12.51 -10.63 -6.87
N LYS A 32 12.00 -9.82 -7.81
CA LYS A 32 12.72 -8.67 -8.36
C LYS A 32 12.86 -7.52 -7.34
N PHE A 33 11.79 -7.18 -6.63
CA PHE A 33 11.72 -6.01 -5.75
C PHE A 33 11.98 -6.30 -4.27
N ASN A 34 12.20 -7.55 -3.89
CA ASN A 34 12.37 -7.94 -2.49
C ASN A 34 13.57 -7.26 -1.81
N LYS A 35 14.65 -7.06 -2.55
CA LYS A 35 15.87 -6.41 -2.05
C LYS A 35 15.81 -4.88 -2.18
N ASN A 36 15.45 -4.41 -3.37
CA ASN A 36 15.40 -2.99 -3.71
C ASN A 36 14.11 -2.69 -4.48
N ILE A 37 13.35 -1.71 -3.99
CA ILE A 37 12.23 -1.14 -4.73
C ILE A 37 12.78 0.04 -5.53
N PHE A 38 12.44 0.12 -6.80
CA PHE A 38 12.77 1.24 -7.69
C PHE A 38 11.57 1.52 -8.61
N HIS A 39 11.42 2.75 -9.06
CA HIS A 39 10.27 3.13 -9.87
C HIS A 39 10.29 2.49 -11.26
N CYS A 40 11.38 2.70 -11.99
CA CYS A 40 11.59 2.12 -13.31
C CYS A 40 13.08 2.11 -13.65
N TYR A 41 13.42 1.57 -14.82
CA TYR A 41 14.74 1.78 -15.42
C TYR A 41 14.70 2.97 -16.36
N ASP A 42 15.74 3.80 -16.34
CA ASP A 42 15.95 4.83 -17.34
C ASP A 42 16.42 4.23 -18.68
N LYS A 43 16.73 5.09 -19.66
CA LYS A 43 17.21 4.68 -20.98
C LYS A 43 18.56 3.96 -20.93
N ASP A 44 19.36 4.21 -19.91
CA ASP A 44 20.67 3.62 -19.66
C ASP A 44 20.60 2.41 -18.73
N HIS A 45 19.39 1.89 -18.47
CA HIS A 45 19.11 0.78 -17.55
C HIS A 45 19.52 1.06 -16.09
N LYS A 46 19.59 2.31 -15.69
CA LYS A 46 19.78 2.70 -14.28
C LYS A 46 18.44 2.71 -13.56
N GLU A 47 18.46 2.29 -12.30
CA GLU A 47 17.30 2.35 -11.42
C GLU A 47 16.94 3.81 -11.14
N VAL A 48 15.67 4.18 -11.37
CA VAL A 48 15.14 5.50 -11.04
C VAL A 48 14.63 5.49 -9.61
N ASP A 49 14.82 6.60 -8.91
CA ASP A 49 14.40 6.77 -7.51
C ASP A 49 12.95 6.39 -7.28
N VAL A 50 12.70 5.84 -6.12
CA VAL A 50 11.38 5.34 -5.71
C VAL A 50 10.45 6.48 -5.34
N PHE A 51 9.16 6.24 -5.51
CA PHE A 51 8.08 7.05 -4.99
C PHE A 51 7.30 6.30 -3.89
N LEU A 52 6.53 7.04 -3.13
CA LEU A 52 5.63 6.48 -2.12
C LEU A 52 4.73 5.38 -2.69
N GLU A 53 4.18 5.60 -3.89
CA GLU A 53 3.29 4.66 -4.57
C GLU A 53 3.96 3.31 -4.83
N ASP A 54 5.25 3.29 -5.15
CA ASP A 54 5.98 2.04 -5.42
C ASP A 54 6.00 1.15 -4.16
N TYR A 55 6.27 1.74 -3.01
CA TYR A 55 6.29 1.03 -1.73
C TYR A 55 4.92 0.55 -1.28
N VAL A 56 3.91 1.44 -1.31
CA VAL A 56 2.59 1.09 -0.78
C VAL A 56 1.86 0.09 -1.68
N TYR A 57 2.01 0.18 -3.02
CA TYR A 57 1.42 -0.81 -3.91
C TYR A 57 2.14 -2.15 -3.90
N PHE A 58 3.46 -2.15 -3.67
CA PHE A 58 4.19 -3.38 -3.43
C PHE A 58 3.73 -4.05 -2.12
N SER A 59 3.57 -3.28 -1.06
CA SER A 59 3.07 -3.77 0.23
C SER A 59 1.62 -4.26 0.13
N LEU A 60 0.77 -3.58 -0.64
CA LEU A 60 -0.60 -4.03 -0.92
C LEU A 60 -0.61 -5.39 -1.65
N LEU A 61 0.31 -5.61 -2.59
CA LEU A 61 0.47 -6.90 -3.25
C LEU A 61 0.88 -7.98 -2.25
N LEU A 62 1.85 -7.71 -1.37
CA LEU A 62 2.34 -8.65 -0.38
C LEU A 62 1.25 -9.09 0.61
N ILE A 63 0.51 -8.14 1.18
CA ILE A 63 -0.58 -8.47 2.11
C ILE A 63 -1.71 -9.24 1.41
N THR A 64 -2.01 -8.92 0.14
CA THR A 64 -2.99 -9.65 -0.65
C THR A 64 -2.57 -11.10 -0.89
N LEU A 65 -1.31 -11.38 -1.15
CA LEU A 65 -0.81 -12.75 -1.28
C LEU A 65 -0.91 -13.52 0.03
N TYR A 66 -0.64 -12.86 1.16
CA TYR A 66 -0.88 -13.48 2.46
C TYR A 66 -2.36 -13.82 2.64
N GLU A 67 -3.27 -12.90 2.35
CA GLU A 67 -4.72 -13.14 2.45
C GLU A 67 -5.19 -14.32 1.57
N LEU A 68 -4.58 -14.51 0.40
CA LEU A 68 -4.94 -15.58 -0.53
C LEU A 68 -4.37 -16.95 -0.18
N ASN A 69 -3.12 -17.00 0.28
CA ASN A 69 -2.36 -18.24 0.36
C ASN A 69 -1.78 -18.51 1.76
N HIS A 70 -2.00 -17.61 2.73
CA HIS A 70 -1.35 -17.64 4.04
C HIS A 70 0.19 -17.65 3.94
N ASP A 71 0.73 -16.89 2.97
CA ASP A 71 2.16 -16.75 2.72
C ASP A 71 2.80 -15.91 3.84
N MET A 72 3.28 -16.55 4.90
CA MET A 72 3.92 -15.88 6.03
C MET A 72 5.16 -15.05 5.66
N PRO A 73 6.05 -15.50 4.75
CA PRO A 73 7.11 -14.66 4.18
C PRO A 73 6.59 -13.38 3.55
N ALA A 74 5.49 -13.41 2.80
CA ALA A 74 4.88 -12.21 2.23
C ALA A 74 4.35 -11.26 3.31
N LEU A 75 3.69 -11.77 4.35
CA LEU A 75 3.25 -10.96 5.49
C LEU A 75 4.42 -10.25 6.16
N LYS A 76 5.46 -11.00 6.53
CA LYS A 76 6.65 -10.44 7.19
C LYS A 76 7.34 -9.37 6.33
N ASN A 77 7.44 -9.61 5.03
CA ASN A 77 8.02 -8.63 4.11
C ASN A 77 7.13 -7.38 4.00
N CYS A 78 5.80 -7.54 3.99
CA CYS A 78 4.87 -6.41 4.02
C CYS A 78 5.08 -5.53 5.25
N GLU A 79 5.20 -6.11 6.46
CA GLU A 79 5.48 -5.35 7.68
C GLU A 79 6.78 -4.56 7.58
N ILE A 80 7.87 -5.20 7.10
CA ILE A 80 9.15 -4.54 6.92
C ILE A 80 9.02 -3.36 5.96
N LYS A 81 8.42 -3.58 4.78
CA LYS A 81 8.28 -2.54 3.76
C LYS A 81 7.38 -1.39 4.21
N MET A 82 6.36 -1.65 4.99
CA MET A 82 5.48 -0.61 5.53
C MET A 82 6.17 0.24 6.61
N ARG A 83 7.05 -0.35 7.42
CA ARG A 83 7.90 0.41 8.37
C ARG A 83 8.93 1.25 7.63
N GLU A 84 9.62 0.68 6.63
CA GLU A 84 10.51 1.43 5.74
C GLU A 84 9.77 2.60 5.06
N THR A 85 8.52 2.38 4.60
CA THR A 85 7.70 3.44 4.00
C THR A 85 7.50 4.60 4.98
N TRP A 86 7.17 4.31 6.22
CA TRP A 86 7.00 5.34 7.23
C TRP A 86 8.30 6.13 7.44
N ASP A 87 9.41 5.45 7.61
CA ASP A 87 10.70 6.09 7.88
C ASP A 87 11.19 6.96 6.71
N LEU A 88 10.96 6.50 5.48
CA LEU A 88 11.41 7.20 4.28
C LEU A 88 10.52 8.39 3.88
N PHE A 89 9.21 8.28 4.04
CA PHE A 89 8.27 9.22 3.42
C PHE A 89 7.47 10.08 4.40
N TYR A 90 7.40 9.74 5.70
CA TYR A 90 6.59 10.52 6.64
C TYR A 90 7.17 11.91 6.89
N ASN A 91 6.36 12.94 6.69
CA ASN A 91 6.68 14.34 6.94
C ASN A 91 6.06 14.80 8.26
N ASP A 92 6.91 15.22 9.21
CA ASP A 92 6.47 15.62 10.54
C ASP A 92 5.72 16.96 10.57
N GLU A 93 5.97 17.84 9.62
CA GLU A 93 5.31 19.14 9.53
C GLU A 93 3.85 18.98 9.11
N TYR A 94 3.61 18.22 8.03
CA TYR A 94 2.26 18.01 7.48
C TYR A 94 1.55 16.80 8.08
N LYS A 95 2.25 15.95 8.84
CA LYS A 95 1.73 14.68 9.41
C LYS A 95 1.15 13.75 8.34
N LEU A 96 1.76 13.73 7.16
CA LEU A 96 1.38 12.95 5.97
C LEU A 96 2.63 12.34 5.34
N LEU A 97 2.42 11.37 4.46
CA LEU A 97 3.48 10.81 3.65
C LEU A 97 3.66 11.66 2.39
N GLN A 98 4.90 12.07 2.14
CA GLN A 98 5.29 12.82 0.95
C GLN A 98 5.64 11.88 -0.20
N LYS A 99 5.65 12.39 -1.43
CA LYS A 99 5.84 11.58 -2.64
C LYS A 99 7.23 10.98 -2.76
N ASN A 100 8.26 11.78 -2.46
CA ASN A 100 9.66 11.37 -2.58
C ASN A 100 10.26 11.08 -1.19
N PRO A 101 11.30 10.22 -1.10
CA PRO A 101 11.99 9.99 0.15
C PRO A 101 12.55 11.29 0.76
N LYS A 102 12.63 11.35 2.09
CA LYS A 102 13.15 12.51 2.86
C LYS A 102 14.57 12.91 2.46
N LEU A 103 15.39 11.96 2.04
CA LEU A 103 16.81 12.18 1.71
C LEU A 103 17.02 12.74 0.31
N ASN A 104 15.97 12.95 -0.46
CA ASN A 104 16.09 13.53 -1.80
C ASN A 104 16.24 15.06 -1.72
N ASN A 105 17.48 15.51 -1.50
CA ASN A 105 17.81 16.93 -1.27
C ASN A 105 17.77 17.80 -2.53
N ASP A 106 17.54 17.19 -3.70
CA ASP A 106 17.53 17.91 -4.99
C ASP A 106 16.19 18.60 -5.28
N LEU A 107 15.18 18.35 -4.43
CA LEU A 107 13.85 18.95 -4.61
C LEU A 107 13.65 20.16 -3.71
N PHE A 108 13.31 21.30 -4.34
CA PHE A 108 12.95 22.51 -3.61
C PHE A 108 11.66 22.33 -2.78
N VAL A 109 10.71 21.55 -3.29
CA VAL A 109 9.47 21.17 -2.60
C VAL A 109 9.19 19.69 -2.84
N ASN A 110 8.93 18.94 -1.77
CA ASN A 110 8.52 17.55 -1.89
C ASN A 110 6.99 17.47 -1.84
N PRO A 111 6.31 17.10 -2.95
CA PRO A 111 4.85 17.10 -2.99
C PRO A 111 4.24 16.06 -2.06
N ILE A 112 3.06 16.38 -1.56
CA ILE A 112 2.22 15.46 -0.76
C ILE A 112 0.92 15.25 -1.52
N ASP A 113 0.72 14.03 -2.03
CA ASP A 113 -0.47 13.67 -2.78
C ASP A 113 -1.51 13.03 -1.84
N ILE A 114 -2.62 13.74 -1.61
CA ILE A 114 -3.77 13.27 -0.83
C ILE A 114 -5.02 13.08 -1.69
N PHE A 115 -4.97 13.53 -2.93
CA PHE A 115 -6.07 13.45 -3.88
C PHE A 115 -5.85 12.32 -4.88
N ASP A 116 -6.94 11.65 -5.25
CA ASP A 116 -6.93 10.63 -6.30
C ASP A 116 -6.96 11.32 -7.67
N VAL A 117 -5.99 11.02 -8.51
CA VAL A 117 -5.95 11.55 -9.89
C VAL A 117 -6.27 10.43 -10.89
N ASN A 118 -5.32 9.55 -11.16
CA ASN A 118 -5.50 8.42 -12.09
C ASN A 118 -5.60 7.08 -11.34
N ILE A 119 -5.03 7.02 -10.16
CA ILE A 119 -5.01 5.87 -9.26
C ILE A 119 -5.23 6.37 -7.83
N PRO A 120 -5.62 5.50 -6.90
CA PRO A 120 -5.67 5.84 -5.48
C PRO A 120 -4.33 6.42 -5.00
N ASN A 121 -4.38 7.50 -4.24
CA ASN A 121 -3.16 8.15 -3.74
C ASN A 121 -2.40 7.30 -2.71
N GLY A 122 -1.09 7.54 -2.58
CA GLY A 122 -0.20 6.76 -1.72
C GLY A 122 -0.59 6.77 -0.25
N ASN A 123 -1.03 7.92 0.30
CA ASN A 123 -1.48 8.02 1.70
C ASN A 123 -2.70 7.12 1.98
N SER A 124 -3.66 7.09 1.07
CA SER A 124 -4.85 6.22 1.18
C SER A 124 -4.46 4.74 1.13
N ILE A 125 -3.59 4.34 0.21
CA ILE A 125 -3.16 2.94 0.12
C ILE A 125 -2.34 2.54 1.35
N PHE A 126 -1.50 3.43 1.89
CA PHE A 126 -0.79 3.17 3.14
C PHE A 126 -1.77 2.86 4.28
N LEU A 127 -2.81 3.66 4.46
CA LEU A 127 -3.87 3.43 5.46
C LEU A 127 -4.57 2.08 5.26
N LEU A 128 -4.89 1.72 4.01
CA LEU A 128 -5.49 0.42 3.70
C LEU A 128 -4.61 -0.74 4.15
N VAL A 129 -3.31 -0.68 3.83
CA VAL A 129 -2.37 -1.74 4.21
C VAL A 129 -2.16 -1.76 5.73
N CYS A 130 -2.07 -0.61 6.40
CA CYS A 130 -2.01 -0.54 7.87
C CYS A 130 -3.23 -1.21 8.52
N ASN A 131 -4.44 -0.94 8.01
CA ASN A 131 -5.66 -1.57 8.54
C ASN A 131 -5.65 -3.10 8.36
N LYS A 132 -5.19 -3.59 7.21
CA LYS A 132 -5.03 -5.02 6.98
C LYS A 132 -3.98 -5.65 7.92
N LEU A 133 -2.82 -5.00 8.09
CA LEU A 133 -1.77 -5.46 9.01
C LEU A 133 -2.25 -5.46 10.46
N LYS A 134 -2.92 -4.41 10.92
CA LYS A 134 -3.55 -4.34 12.24
C LYS A 134 -4.44 -5.56 12.49
N ASN A 135 -5.33 -5.88 11.57
CA ASN A 135 -6.29 -6.99 11.72
C ASN A 135 -5.61 -8.37 11.75
N VAL A 136 -4.44 -8.52 11.12
CA VAL A 136 -3.72 -9.80 11.06
C VAL A 136 -2.73 -9.95 12.21
N THR A 137 -2.01 -8.88 12.57
CA THR A 137 -0.90 -8.94 13.52
C THR A 137 -1.28 -8.52 14.92
N ASN A 138 -2.38 -7.75 15.10
CA ASN A 138 -2.77 -7.08 16.35
C ASN A 138 -1.66 -6.16 16.91
N ASP A 139 -0.73 -5.68 16.06
CA ASP A 139 0.32 -4.78 16.47
C ASP A 139 -0.21 -3.33 16.55
N LYS A 140 -0.16 -2.75 17.74
CA LYS A 140 -0.59 -1.37 18.03
C LYS A 140 0.15 -0.31 17.22
N TYR A 141 1.32 -0.62 16.70
CA TYR A 141 2.05 0.26 15.80
C TYR A 141 1.17 0.72 14.62
N TRP A 142 0.38 -0.19 14.06
CA TRP A 142 -0.49 0.14 12.92
C TRP A 142 -1.67 1.02 13.32
N ASP A 143 -2.23 0.83 14.53
CA ASP A 143 -3.26 1.72 15.08
C ASP A 143 -2.76 3.17 15.18
N GLU A 144 -1.56 3.36 15.73
CA GLU A 144 -0.96 4.68 15.87
C GLU A 144 -0.77 5.38 14.50
N LYS A 145 -0.33 4.63 13.47
CA LYS A 145 -0.12 5.18 12.13
C LYS A 145 -1.45 5.54 11.45
N ILE A 146 -2.47 4.70 11.63
CA ILE A 146 -3.83 4.99 11.15
C ILE A 146 -4.37 6.26 11.79
N ASP A 147 -4.28 6.41 13.10
CA ASP A 147 -4.78 7.57 13.83
C ASP A 147 -4.10 8.87 13.40
N LEU A 148 -2.76 8.85 13.28
CA LEU A 148 -1.98 10.02 12.85
C LEU A 148 -2.37 10.49 11.46
N LEU A 149 -2.35 9.58 10.48
CA LEU A 149 -2.65 9.93 9.10
C LEU A 149 -4.12 10.31 8.89
N SER A 150 -5.05 9.58 9.53
CA SER A 150 -6.48 9.87 9.39
C SER A 150 -6.84 11.25 9.91
N LYS A 151 -6.25 11.69 11.04
CA LYS A 151 -6.45 13.06 11.54
C LYS A 151 -6.03 14.10 10.52
N SER A 152 -4.88 13.91 9.87
CA SER A 152 -4.38 14.83 8.86
C SER A 152 -5.22 14.81 7.59
N CYS A 153 -5.54 13.62 7.05
CA CYS A 153 -6.37 13.48 5.87
C CYS A 153 -7.78 14.07 6.06
N ASN A 154 -8.38 13.89 7.25
CA ASN A 154 -9.70 14.45 7.56
C ASN A 154 -9.75 15.96 7.42
N SER A 155 -8.67 16.67 7.70
CA SER A 155 -8.63 18.14 7.56
C SER A 155 -8.82 18.61 6.12
N TYR A 156 -8.54 17.74 5.14
CA TYR A 156 -8.64 18.05 3.71
C TYR A 156 -9.98 17.66 3.07
N ILE A 157 -10.81 16.85 3.73
CA ILE A 157 -12.10 16.40 3.16
C ILE A 157 -12.97 17.59 2.75
N ASN A 158 -13.03 18.62 3.57
CA ASN A 158 -13.86 19.80 3.32
C ASN A 158 -13.39 20.63 2.10
N PHE A 159 -12.14 20.46 1.68
CA PHE A 159 -11.61 21.21 0.53
C PHE A 159 -11.98 20.55 -0.80
N ASN A 160 -11.88 19.23 -0.89
CA ASN A 160 -12.18 18.52 -2.14
C ASN A 160 -12.47 17.03 -1.90
N PHE A 161 -13.62 16.73 -1.28
CA PHE A 161 -14.03 15.35 -1.01
C PHE A 161 -14.17 14.51 -2.29
N SER A 162 -14.51 15.14 -3.43
CA SER A 162 -14.73 14.46 -4.70
C SER A 162 -13.44 13.85 -5.30
N GLN A 163 -12.28 14.25 -4.81
CA GLN A 163 -10.98 13.67 -5.19
C GLN A 163 -10.37 12.82 -4.06
N MET A 164 -11.14 12.44 -3.05
CA MET A 164 -10.68 11.64 -1.91
C MET A 164 -11.44 10.31 -1.77
N PHE A 165 -11.95 9.77 -2.87
CA PHE A 165 -12.76 8.55 -2.83
C PHE A 165 -12.04 7.36 -2.23
N SER A 166 -10.76 7.19 -2.52
CA SER A 166 -9.96 6.10 -1.95
C SER A 166 -9.86 6.23 -0.44
N TYR A 167 -9.61 7.43 0.06
CA TYR A 167 -9.57 7.71 1.49
C TYR A 167 -10.92 7.46 2.16
N LEU A 168 -12.01 8.00 1.61
CA LEU A 168 -13.37 7.82 2.15
C LEU A 168 -13.77 6.34 2.20
N LYS A 169 -13.44 5.58 1.16
CA LYS A 169 -13.66 4.13 1.14
C LYS A 169 -12.89 3.41 2.24
N ILE A 170 -11.66 3.83 2.51
CA ILE A 170 -10.83 3.23 3.55
C ILE A 170 -11.36 3.57 4.95
N LEU A 171 -11.83 4.79 5.18
CA LEU A 171 -12.50 5.16 6.43
C LEU A 171 -13.70 4.25 6.69
N ASP A 172 -14.57 4.05 5.70
CA ASP A 172 -15.74 3.16 5.80
C ASP A 172 -15.32 1.71 6.14
N ILE A 173 -14.22 1.22 5.55
CA ILE A 173 -13.66 -0.10 5.87
C ILE A 173 -13.13 -0.14 7.31
N CYS A 174 -12.42 0.89 7.77
CA CYS A 174 -11.86 0.96 9.12
C CYS A 174 -12.96 1.03 10.18
N GLU A 175 -14.02 1.77 9.94
CA GLU A 175 -15.15 1.91 10.86
C GLU A 175 -15.99 0.62 10.97
N LYS A 176 -16.22 -0.05 9.85
CA LYS A 176 -17.04 -1.27 9.82
C LYS A 176 -16.33 -2.52 10.29
N ASN A 177 -15.05 -2.56 10.28
CA ASN A 177 -14.06 -3.56 10.73
C ASN A 177 -14.65 -4.96 11.08
N ILE A 178 -15.20 -5.65 10.07
CA ILE A 178 -15.68 -7.01 10.21
C ILE A 178 -14.59 -7.96 9.72
N THR A 179 -13.98 -8.71 10.65
CA THR A 179 -13.03 -9.76 10.32
C THR A 179 -13.70 -11.11 10.46
N ILE A 180 -13.76 -11.88 9.38
CA ILE A 180 -14.28 -13.26 9.40
C ILE A 180 -13.08 -14.20 9.26
N THR A 181 -12.81 -14.95 10.32
CA THR A 181 -11.77 -15.98 10.31
C THR A 181 -12.40 -17.35 10.15
N LEU A 182 -12.06 -18.04 9.07
CA LEU A 182 -12.51 -19.39 8.79
C LEU A 182 -11.46 -20.40 9.27
N HIS A 183 -11.80 -21.22 10.23
CA HIS A 183 -11.00 -22.35 10.67
C HIS A 183 -11.53 -23.62 10.01
N GLY A 184 -10.74 -24.23 9.12
CA GLY A 184 -11.06 -25.49 8.47
C GLY A 184 -9.95 -26.54 8.69
N ARG A 185 -10.32 -27.82 8.70
CA ARG A 185 -9.32 -28.89 8.58
C ARG A 185 -8.87 -28.94 7.11
N LYS A 186 -7.55 -29.01 6.89
CA LYS A 186 -6.96 -29.30 5.57
C LYS A 186 -7.31 -30.71 5.14
#